data_06a7eecabc22cdddbe00ef5a0595f9c1
#
_entry.id   06a7eecabc22cdddbe00ef5a0595f9c1
#
_cell.length_a   1.000
_cell.length_b   1.000
_cell.length_c   1.000
_cell.angle_alpha   90.00
_cell.angle_beta   90.00
_cell.angle_gamma   90.00
#
_symmetry.space_group_name_H-M   'P 1'
#
loop_
_entity.id
_entity.type
_entity.pdbx_description
1 polymer ?
#
loop_
_entity_poly.entity_id
_entity_poly.type
_entity_poly.pdbx_seq_one_letter_code
_entity_poly.pdbx_strand_id
1 'polypeptide(L)'
;DKKREVLYSEFTTNQKEGLLMNQIVTDIVKIINNNPTLIEIEMDLETYFAEKISDLFSQAIERVDLELIQEYKENGYEIDRIEKRTVQFGFGATELRRRRMRKKGEKSVVPLDTAIGLDKRKRYSPLVEMKAASLASDSVYRKVADAIELLTPLSISHGTIHSMTQRIGEVIQNWTDEAPLHDETPLRDKKKVPVLFIEGDGLMLKGREKKRPELHRVQIHEGVTTHLKRSTLVNSMLFESVESSQKAFERAGKWIEKNYDLRNTIIISNSDGGSGYEKDKFEAIIGQTKRHEHFRDAYHVNRKIKERLSFDKKMSGIMIKT
;
A
#
# COMPACT_ATOMS: atom_id res chain seq x y z
N ASP A 1 4.91 -23.98 -47.90
CA ASP A 1 5.25 -24.83 -46.72
C ASP A 1 5.07 -24.11 -45.39
N LYS A 2 5.51 -22.89 -45.24
CA LYS A 2 5.29 -22.11 -43.99
C LYS A 2 3.83 -21.99 -43.54
N LYS A 3 2.86 -21.88 -44.45
CA LYS A 3 1.44 -21.83 -44.12
C LYS A 3 0.90 -23.18 -43.58
N ARG A 4 1.48 -24.29 -44.03
CA ARG A 4 1.11 -25.61 -43.50
C ARG A 4 1.67 -25.86 -42.11
N GLU A 5 2.90 -25.40 -41.82
CA GLU A 5 3.50 -25.50 -40.47
C GLU A 5 2.76 -24.66 -39.46
N VAL A 6 2.32 -23.45 -39.81
CA VAL A 6 1.52 -22.59 -38.92
C VAL A 6 0.15 -23.22 -38.61
N LEU A 7 -0.55 -23.74 -39.64
CA LEU A 7 -1.83 -24.42 -39.45
C LEU A 7 -1.69 -25.71 -38.63
N TYR A 8 -0.59 -26.45 -38.78
CA TYR A 8 -0.35 -27.66 -37.99
C TYR A 8 0.00 -27.34 -36.55
N SER A 9 0.74 -26.23 -36.31
CA SER A 9 1.03 -25.73 -34.95
C SER A 9 -0.23 -25.24 -34.24
N GLU A 10 -1.10 -24.48 -34.92
CA GLU A 10 -2.38 -24.03 -34.37
C GLU A 10 -3.34 -25.18 -34.09
N PHE A 11 -3.43 -26.19 -34.97
CA PHE A 11 -4.26 -27.37 -34.77
C PHE A 11 -3.79 -28.24 -33.59
N THR A 12 -2.48 -28.42 -33.44
CA THR A 12 -1.89 -29.17 -32.31
C THR A 12 -2.00 -28.40 -30.99
N THR A 13 -1.97 -27.06 -31.00
CA THR A 13 -2.20 -26.23 -29.83
C THR A 13 -3.65 -26.31 -29.37
N ASN A 14 -4.61 -26.16 -30.27
CA ASN A 14 -6.05 -26.30 -29.98
C ASN A 14 -6.42 -27.69 -29.44
N GLN A 15 -5.80 -28.76 -29.94
CA GLN A 15 -6.02 -30.12 -29.39
C GLN A 15 -5.43 -30.25 -27.96
N LYS A 16 -4.25 -29.68 -27.70
CA LYS A 16 -3.65 -29.71 -26.34
C LYS A 16 -4.42 -28.87 -25.36
N GLU A 17 -4.94 -27.73 -25.75
CA GLU A 17 -5.80 -26.89 -24.92
C GLU A 17 -7.13 -27.58 -24.58
N GLY A 18 -7.75 -28.24 -25.57
CA GLY A 18 -8.94 -29.06 -25.35
C GLY A 18 -8.68 -30.26 -24.40
N LEU A 19 -7.51 -30.89 -24.49
CA LEU A 19 -7.10 -31.96 -23.57
C LEU A 19 -6.89 -31.46 -22.13
N LEU A 20 -6.26 -30.33 -21.96
CA LEU A 20 -6.04 -29.73 -20.63
C LEU A 20 -7.36 -29.32 -19.98
N MET A 21 -8.27 -28.69 -20.72
CA MET A 21 -9.58 -28.31 -20.22
C MET A 21 -10.41 -29.55 -19.82
N ASN A 22 -10.41 -30.59 -20.63
CA ASN A 22 -11.08 -31.85 -20.31
C ASN A 22 -10.49 -32.52 -19.06
N GLN A 23 -9.16 -32.42 -18.85
CA GLN A 23 -8.53 -32.93 -17.64
C GLN A 23 -8.97 -32.16 -16.39
N ILE A 24 -9.02 -30.83 -16.45
CA ILE A 24 -9.51 -30.00 -15.34
C ILE A 24 -10.95 -30.34 -14.98
N VAL A 25 -11.82 -30.45 -15.98
CA VAL A 25 -13.23 -30.85 -15.76
C VAL A 25 -13.32 -32.22 -15.13
N THR A 26 -12.52 -33.19 -15.60
CA THR A 26 -12.49 -34.55 -15.03
C THR A 26 -12.03 -34.54 -13.57
N ASP A 27 -11.03 -33.74 -13.23
CA ASP A 27 -10.54 -33.63 -11.85
C ASP A 27 -11.60 -32.98 -10.93
N ILE A 28 -12.30 -31.93 -11.41
CA ILE A 28 -13.44 -31.33 -10.71
C ILE A 28 -14.56 -32.32 -10.46
N VAL A 29 -14.92 -33.12 -11.44
CA VAL A 29 -15.93 -34.17 -11.29
C VAL A 29 -15.52 -35.21 -10.23
N LYS A 30 -14.24 -35.58 -10.17
CA LYS A 30 -13.74 -36.47 -9.11
C LYS A 30 -13.86 -35.82 -7.73
N ILE A 31 -13.52 -34.57 -7.60
CA ILE A 31 -13.65 -33.82 -6.32
C ILE A 31 -15.12 -33.82 -5.89
N ILE A 32 -16.04 -33.49 -6.79
CA ILE A 32 -17.49 -33.49 -6.50
C ILE A 32 -17.98 -34.88 -6.04
N ASN A 33 -17.57 -35.94 -6.74
CA ASN A 33 -18.02 -37.29 -6.43
C ASN A 33 -17.41 -37.87 -5.14
N ASN A 34 -16.25 -37.40 -4.72
CA ASN A 34 -15.55 -37.90 -3.55
C ASN A 34 -15.94 -37.18 -2.25
N ASN A 35 -16.63 -36.05 -2.33
CA ASN A 35 -16.98 -35.23 -1.17
C ASN A 35 -18.49 -35.25 -0.91
N PRO A 36 -18.93 -35.57 0.32
CA PRO A 36 -20.35 -35.70 0.65
C PRO A 36 -21.04 -34.35 0.88
N THR A 37 -20.31 -33.27 1.12
CA THR A 37 -20.90 -31.97 1.40
C THR A 37 -20.33 -30.87 0.48
N LEU A 38 -21.12 -29.82 0.26
CA LEU A 38 -20.70 -28.67 -0.54
C LEU A 38 -19.47 -27.95 0.07
N ILE A 39 -19.37 -27.92 1.40
CA ILE A 39 -18.23 -27.31 2.09
C ILE A 39 -16.93 -28.06 1.76
N GLU A 40 -16.93 -29.38 1.82
CA GLU A 40 -15.77 -30.20 1.48
C GLU A 40 -15.39 -30.09 0.01
N ILE A 41 -16.39 -30.05 -0.88
CA ILE A 41 -16.17 -29.81 -2.32
C ILE A 41 -15.49 -28.45 -2.53
N GLU A 42 -15.96 -27.39 -1.87
CA GLU A 42 -15.41 -26.05 -2.01
C GLU A 42 -13.96 -25.97 -1.49
N MET A 43 -13.68 -26.55 -0.33
CA MET A 43 -12.33 -26.62 0.23
C MET A 43 -11.34 -27.36 -0.67
N ASP A 44 -11.76 -28.50 -1.23
CA ASP A 44 -10.90 -29.26 -2.14
C ASP A 44 -10.70 -28.55 -3.48
N LEU A 45 -11.71 -27.84 -3.98
CA LEU A 45 -11.60 -27.01 -5.18
C LEU A 45 -10.65 -25.84 -4.97
N GLU A 46 -10.71 -25.15 -3.82
CA GLU A 46 -9.76 -24.07 -3.49
C GLU A 46 -8.32 -24.58 -3.50
N THR A 47 -8.07 -25.72 -2.84
CA THR A 47 -6.75 -26.35 -2.83
C THR A 47 -6.29 -26.75 -4.24
N TYR A 48 -7.15 -27.43 -4.98
CA TYR A 48 -6.89 -27.85 -6.35
C TYR A 48 -6.53 -26.68 -7.26
N PHE A 49 -7.31 -25.60 -7.23
CA PHE A 49 -7.05 -24.43 -8.06
C PHE A 49 -5.79 -23.67 -7.63
N ALA A 50 -5.52 -23.57 -6.34
CA ALA A 50 -4.28 -22.97 -5.84
C ALA A 50 -3.04 -23.70 -6.37
N GLU A 51 -3.03 -25.04 -6.33
CA GLU A 51 -1.96 -25.87 -6.88
C GLU A 51 -1.85 -25.72 -8.41
N LYS A 52 -2.96 -25.79 -9.13
CA LYS A 52 -2.96 -25.64 -10.60
C LYS A 52 -2.48 -24.27 -11.06
N ILE A 53 -2.90 -23.21 -10.41
CA ILE A 53 -2.43 -21.85 -10.71
C ILE A 53 -0.93 -21.75 -10.46
N SER A 54 -0.44 -22.29 -9.34
CA SER A 54 0.97 -22.30 -8.99
C SER A 54 1.81 -23.03 -10.04
N ASP A 55 1.37 -24.21 -10.47
CA ASP A 55 2.03 -25.02 -11.50
C ASP A 55 2.06 -24.32 -12.86
N LEU A 56 0.92 -23.79 -13.30
CA LEU A 56 0.83 -23.05 -14.57
C LEU A 56 1.71 -21.80 -14.55
N PHE A 57 1.71 -21.08 -13.44
CA PHE A 57 2.54 -19.89 -13.28
C PHE A 57 4.02 -20.25 -13.28
N SER A 58 4.43 -21.33 -12.58
CA SER A 58 5.81 -21.83 -12.59
C SER A 58 6.27 -22.16 -14.02
N GLN A 59 5.44 -22.86 -14.80
CA GLN A 59 5.75 -23.19 -16.18
C GLN A 59 5.83 -21.95 -17.09
N ALA A 60 4.91 -21.00 -16.93
CA ALA A 60 4.93 -19.73 -17.66
C ALA A 60 6.19 -18.92 -17.37
N ILE A 61 6.56 -18.81 -16.11
CA ILE A 61 7.78 -18.13 -15.68
C ILE A 61 9.06 -18.82 -16.21
N GLU A 62 9.08 -20.15 -16.28
CA GLU A 62 10.23 -20.86 -16.85
C GLU A 62 10.37 -20.58 -18.36
N ARG A 63 9.26 -20.41 -19.09
CA ARG A 63 9.30 -20.01 -20.51
C ARG A 63 9.88 -18.60 -20.67
N VAL A 64 9.40 -17.65 -19.85
CA VAL A 64 9.93 -16.28 -19.84
C VAL A 64 11.44 -16.27 -19.50
N ASP A 65 11.89 -17.08 -18.55
CA ASP A 65 13.30 -17.22 -18.22
C ASP A 65 14.13 -17.72 -19.40
N LEU A 66 13.60 -18.68 -20.18
CA LEU A 66 14.26 -19.21 -21.39
C LEU A 66 14.37 -18.17 -22.51
N GLU A 67 13.35 -17.34 -22.69
CA GLU A 67 13.37 -16.24 -23.67
C GLU A 67 14.40 -15.17 -23.29
N LEU A 68 14.41 -14.73 -22.04
CA LEU A 68 15.37 -13.75 -21.51
C LEU A 68 16.83 -14.22 -21.64
N ILE A 69 17.09 -15.53 -21.45
CA ILE A 69 18.44 -16.10 -21.57
C ILE A 69 18.96 -15.97 -22.97
N GLN A 70 18.13 -16.08 -23.98
CA GLN A 70 18.57 -15.96 -25.35
C GLN A 70 19.17 -14.58 -25.61
N GLU A 71 18.51 -13.53 -25.16
CA GLU A 71 19.00 -12.16 -25.24
C GLU A 71 20.34 -11.97 -24.51
N TYR A 72 20.45 -12.51 -23.30
CA TYR A 72 21.70 -12.43 -22.52
C TYR A 72 22.86 -13.20 -23.16
N LYS A 73 22.60 -14.34 -23.81
CA LYS A 73 23.63 -15.09 -24.56
C LYS A 73 24.17 -14.29 -25.74
N GLU A 74 23.30 -13.60 -26.47
CA GLU A 74 23.69 -12.72 -27.57
C GLU A 74 24.59 -11.57 -27.09
N ASN A 75 24.43 -11.14 -25.82
CA ASN A 75 25.27 -10.16 -25.18
C ASN A 75 26.54 -10.74 -24.50
N GLY A 76 26.86 -12.01 -24.75
CA GLY A 76 28.09 -12.66 -24.29
C GLY A 76 28.05 -13.19 -22.85
N TYR A 77 26.86 -13.40 -22.29
CA TYR A 77 26.70 -14.09 -21.03
C TYR A 77 26.58 -15.61 -21.22
N GLU A 78 27.06 -16.35 -20.25
CA GLU A 78 26.92 -17.80 -20.14
C GLU A 78 26.09 -18.20 -18.95
N ILE A 79 25.39 -19.36 -19.03
CA ILE A 79 24.67 -19.91 -17.90
C ILE A 79 25.69 -20.41 -16.86
N ASP A 80 25.65 -19.83 -15.65
CA ASP A 80 26.45 -20.27 -14.53
C ASP A 80 25.82 -21.49 -13.85
N ARG A 81 24.56 -21.37 -13.47
CA ARG A 81 23.78 -22.46 -12.83
C ARG A 81 22.27 -22.20 -12.90
N ILE A 82 21.51 -23.27 -12.61
CA ILE A 82 20.06 -23.19 -12.42
C ILE A 82 19.79 -23.14 -10.93
N GLU A 83 18.97 -22.17 -10.50
CA GLU A 83 18.55 -21.99 -9.11
C GLU A 83 17.04 -22.16 -8.98
N LYS A 84 16.62 -22.79 -7.88
CA LYS A 84 15.21 -22.88 -7.49
C LYS A 84 14.94 -21.94 -6.34
N ARG A 85 13.78 -21.27 -6.38
CA ARG A 85 13.35 -20.37 -5.32
C ARG A 85 11.84 -20.46 -5.15
N THR A 86 11.39 -20.78 -3.95
CA THR A 86 9.97 -20.73 -3.62
C THR A 86 9.59 -19.33 -3.20
N VAL A 87 8.55 -18.78 -3.84
CA VAL A 87 7.94 -17.50 -3.52
C VAL A 87 6.47 -17.71 -3.22
N GLN A 88 6.00 -17.08 -2.16
CA GLN A 88 4.60 -17.08 -1.75
C GLN A 88 3.84 -15.99 -2.48
N PHE A 89 2.92 -16.37 -3.34
CA PHE A 89 1.97 -15.49 -4.04
C PHE A 89 0.60 -15.58 -3.37
N GLY A 90 -0.32 -14.67 -3.69
CA GLY A 90 -1.67 -14.70 -3.13
C GLY A 90 -2.47 -15.98 -3.44
N PHE A 91 -2.05 -16.71 -4.46
CA PHE A 91 -2.63 -17.99 -4.89
C PHE A 91 -1.85 -19.21 -4.41
N GLY A 92 -0.80 -19.04 -3.62
CA GLY A 92 -0.02 -20.13 -3.05
C GLY A 92 1.49 -20.03 -3.24
N ALA A 93 2.18 -21.08 -2.80
CA ALA A 93 3.63 -21.21 -2.93
C ALA A 93 4.00 -21.70 -4.34
N THR A 94 4.84 -20.96 -5.04
CA THR A 94 5.31 -21.32 -6.38
C THR A 94 6.82 -21.46 -6.39
N GLU A 95 7.32 -22.59 -6.91
CA GLU A 95 8.73 -22.79 -7.17
C GLU A 95 9.11 -22.14 -8.51
N LEU A 96 9.97 -21.12 -8.45
CA LEU A 96 10.52 -20.46 -9.62
C LEU A 96 11.87 -21.09 -9.97
N ARG A 97 11.94 -21.69 -11.15
CA ARG A 97 13.17 -22.24 -11.71
C ARG A 97 13.78 -21.17 -12.62
N ARG A 98 14.98 -20.69 -12.27
CA ARG A 98 15.60 -19.53 -12.90
C ARG A 98 17.09 -19.75 -13.10
N ARG A 99 17.64 -19.12 -14.10
CA ARG A 99 19.06 -19.29 -14.50
C ARG A 99 19.87 -18.08 -14.05
N ARG A 100 21.00 -18.37 -13.43
CA ARG A 100 22.02 -17.37 -13.14
C ARG A 100 22.97 -17.28 -14.34
N MET A 101 23.20 -16.07 -14.82
CA MET A 101 24.08 -15.77 -15.92
C MET A 101 25.35 -15.08 -15.43
N ARG A 102 26.48 -15.39 -16.07
CA ARG A 102 27.77 -14.75 -15.79
C ARG A 102 28.42 -14.28 -17.10
N LYS A 103 29.23 -13.22 -16.98
CA LYS A 103 30.11 -12.73 -18.03
C LYS A 103 31.43 -12.33 -17.39
N LYS A 104 32.54 -12.58 -18.05
CA LYS A 104 33.88 -12.27 -17.50
C LYS A 104 34.03 -10.77 -17.27
N GLY A 105 34.43 -10.40 -16.04
CA GLY A 105 34.57 -8.99 -15.63
C GLY A 105 33.29 -8.31 -15.13
N GLU A 106 32.15 -8.99 -15.17
CA GLU A 106 30.88 -8.46 -14.71
C GLU A 106 30.30 -9.26 -13.52
N LYS A 107 29.41 -8.63 -12.75
CA LYS A 107 28.67 -9.33 -11.67
C LYS A 107 27.66 -10.30 -12.27
N SER A 108 27.55 -11.49 -11.69
CA SER A 108 26.52 -12.44 -12.11
C SER A 108 25.10 -11.89 -11.87
N VAL A 109 24.21 -12.16 -12.82
CA VAL A 109 22.81 -11.67 -12.81
C VAL A 109 21.83 -12.84 -12.89
N VAL A 110 20.61 -12.62 -12.46
CA VAL A 110 19.48 -13.52 -12.71
C VAL A 110 18.46 -12.71 -13.53
N PRO A 111 18.44 -12.86 -14.86
CA PRO A 111 17.63 -12.03 -15.75
C PRO A 111 16.15 -12.02 -15.34
N LEU A 112 15.62 -13.18 -15.00
CA LEU A 112 14.23 -13.31 -14.56
C LEU A 112 13.92 -12.45 -13.34
N ASP A 113 14.77 -12.47 -12.29
CA ASP A 113 14.51 -11.67 -11.07
C ASP A 113 14.42 -10.18 -11.39
N THR A 114 15.27 -9.71 -12.33
CA THR A 114 15.25 -8.31 -12.78
C THR A 114 13.98 -7.99 -13.57
N ALA A 115 13.61 -8.87 -14.50
CA ALA A 115 12.46 -8.66 -15.39
C ALA A 115 11.11 -8.62 -14.63
N ILE A 116 10.96 -9.46 -13.58
CA ILE A 116 9.72 -9.51 -12.79
C ILE A 116 9.77 -8.68 -11.50
N GLY A 117 10.85 -7.93 -11.27
CA GLY A 117 11.01 -7.11 -10.06
C GLY A 117 11.09 -7.93 -8.77
N LEU A 118 11.70 -9.11 -8.81
CA LEU A 118 11.82 -9.99 -7.65
C LEU A 118 13.11 -9.71 -6.88
N ASP A 119 13.01 -8.96 -5.80
CA ASP A 119 14.14 -8.65 -4.92
C ASP A 119 14.83 -9.90 -4.36
N LYS A 120 16.13 -9.75 -4.08
CA LYS A 120 16.94 -10.80 -3.46
C LYS A 120 16.35 -11.22 -2.10
N ARG A 121 16.30 -12.53 -1.84
CA ARG A 121 15.88 -13.13 -0.57
C ARG A 121 14.43 -12.87 -0.14
N LYS A 122 13.58 -12.28 -0.96
CA LYS A 122 12.16 -12.12 -0.69
C LYS A 122 11.45 -13.47 -0.78
N ARG A 123 10.65 -13.81 0.23
CA ARG A 123 9.84 -15.04 0.28
C ARG A 123 8.40 -14.80 -0.17
N TYR A 124 7.94 -13.57 -0.12
CA TYR A 124 6.59 -13.17 -0.44
C TYR A 124 6.60 -12.21 -1.62
N SER A 125 5.58 -12.27 -2.45
CA SER A 125 5.42 -11.32 -3.55
C SER A 125 5.13 -9.92 -3.01
N PRO A 126 5.49 -8.85 -3.75
CA PRO A 126 5.18 -7.47 -3.33
C PRO A 126 3.69 -7.25 -3.05
N LEU A 127 2.81 -7.89 -3.82
CA LEU A 127 1.36 -7.78 -3.63
C LEU A 127 0.90 -8.41 -2.29
N VAL A 128 1.48 -9.55 -1.89
CA VAL A 128 1.19 -10.18 -0.59
C VAL A 128 1.66 -9.28 0.54
N GLU A 129 2.89 -8.74 0.45
CA GLU A 129 3.42 -7.80 1.45
C GLU A 129 2.52 -6.56 1.60
N MET A 130 2.10 -5.98 0.47
CA MET A 130 1.23 -4.80 0.45
C MET A 130 -0.16 -5.08 1.04
N LYS A 131 -0.79 -6.20 0.67
CA LYS A 131 -2.10 -6.60 1.22
C LYS A 131 -2.02 -6.88 2.72
N ALA A 132 -0.98 -7.58 3.19
CA ALA A 132 -0.77 -7.84 4.61
C ALA A 132 -0.56 -6.55 5.41
N ALA A 133 0.23 -5.60 4.89
CA ALA A 133 0.45 -4.30 5.51
C ALA A 133 -0.84 -3.46 5.55
N SER A 134 -1.63 -3.48 4.48
CA SER A 134 -2.92 -2.77 4.42
C SER A 134 -3.92 -3.32 5.43
N LEU A 135 -4.04 -4.64 5.58
CA LEU A 135 -4.89 -5.24 6.63
C LEU A 135 -4.40 -4.90 8.04
N ALA A 136 -3.07 -4.78 8.20
CA ALA A 136 -2.45 -4.47 9.49
C ALA A 136 -2.57 -2.99 9.91
N SER A 137 -2.96 -2.09 9.00
CA SER A 137 -3.27 -0.70 9.35
C SER A 137 -4.54 -0.57 10.20
N ASP A 138 -5.49 -1.48 10.00
CA ASP A 138 -6.80 -1.44 10.65
C ASP A 138 -7.00 -2.55 11.69
N SER A 139 -6.01 -3.44 11.89
CA SER A 139 -6.13 -4.58 12.79
C SER A 139 -4.81 -4.97 13.45
N VAL A 140 -4.90 -5.75 14.52
CA VAL A 140 -3.70 -6.28 15.19
C VAL A 140 -3.07 -7.43 14.39
N TYR A 141 -1.75 -7.51 14.33
CA TYR A 141 -1.01 -8.46 13.50
C TYR A 141 -1.42 -9.93 13.64
N ARG A 142 -1.83 -10.37 14.84
CA ARG A 142 -2.32 -11.74 15.07
C ARG A 142 -3.63 -11.99 14.34
N LYS A 143 -4.56 -11.05 14.38
CA LYS A 143 -5.83 -11.16 13.66
C LYS A 143 -5.66 -11.10 12.14
N VAL A 144 -4.68 -10.35 11.68
CA VAL A 144 -4.31 -10.33 10.26
C VAL A 144 -3.73 -11.70 9.84
N ALA A 145 -2.88 -12.32 10.67
CA ALA A 145 -2.36 -13.66 10.41
C ALA A 145 -3.48 -14.68 10.31
N ASP A 146 -4.40 -14.70 11.30
CA ASP A 146 -5.58 -15.58 11.32
C ASP A 146 -6.45 -15.39 10.06
N ALA A 147 -6.69 -14.13 9.66
CA ALA A 147 -7.50 -13.80 8.48
C ALA A 147 -6.84 -14.24 7.16
N ILE A 148 -5.52 -14.06 7.02
CA ILE A 148 -4.78 -14.51 5.85
C ILE A 148 -4.85 -16.04 5.74
N GLU A 149 -4.62 -16.76 6.84
CA GLU A 149 -4.67 -18.22 6.87
C GLU A 149 -6.08 -18.77 6.58
N LEU A 150 -7.12 -18.07 7.04
CA LEU A 150 -8.51 -18.44 6.79
C LEU A 150 -8.93 -18.23 5.34
N LEU A 151 -8.47 -17.16 4.68
CA LEU A 151 -8.99 -16.69 3.39
C LEU A 151 -8.06 -16.96 2.20
N THR A 152 -6.87 -17.49 2.45
CA THR A 152 -5.87 -17.72 1.39
C THR A 152 -5.07 -18.99 1.69
N PRO A 153 -4.43 -19.61 0.69
CA PRO A 153 -3.54 -20.75 0.91
C PRO A 153 -2.19 -20.36 1.55
N LEU A 154 -2.13 -19.22 2.26
CA LEU A 154 -0.92 -18.70 2.87
C LEU A 154 -0.99 -18.79 4.39
N SER A 155 0.13 -19.21 5.00
CA SER A 155 0.34 -19.05 6.45
C SER A 155 1.49 -18.09 6.70
N ILE A 156 1.20 -16.95 7.33
CA ILE A 156 2.15 -15.86 7.58
C ILE A 156 2.14 -15.53 9.06
N SER A 157 3.30 -15.65 9.73
CA SER A 157 3.38 -15.31 11.14
C SER A 157 3.14 -13.83 11.41
N HIS A 158 2.54 -13.50 12.55
CA HIS A 158 2.30 -12.11 12.97
C HIS A 158 3.61 -11.27 13.04
N GLY A 159 4.75 -11.89 13.37
CA GLY A 159 6.06 -11.23 13.35
C GLY A 159 6.51 -10.88 11.93
N THR A 160 6.23 -11.76 10.96
CA THR A 160 6.50 -11.49 9.54
C THR A 160 5.61 -10.36 9.02
N ILE A 161 4.32 -10.34 9.38
CA ILE A 161 3.39 -9.26 9.02
C ILE A 161 3.86 -7.93 9.59
N HIS A 162 4.27 -7.89 10.86
CA HIS A 162 4.88 -6.69 11.46
C HIS A 162 6.07 -6.18 10.64
N SER A 163 7.00 -7.07 10.27
CA SER A 163 8.16 -6.68 9.45
C SER A 163 7.78 -6.22 8.04
N MET A 164 6.75 -6.80 7.42
CA MET A 164 6.20 -6.34 6.14
C MET A 164 5.62 -4.94 6.27
N THR A 165 4.82 -4.69 7.31
CA THR A 165 4.20 -3.39 7.58
C THR A 165 5.26 -2.30 7.78
N GLN A 166 6.33 -2.60 8.53
CA GLN A 166 7.45 -1.65 8.70
C GLN A 166 8.11 -1.32 7.36
N ARG A 167 8.48 -2.32 6.55
CA ARG A 167 9.11 -2.09 5.23
C ARG A 167 8.22 -1.28 4.29
N ILE A 168 6.93 -1.61 4.22
CA ILE A 168 5.99 -0.85 3.38
C ILE A 168 5.86 0.59 3.88
N GLY A 169 5.80 0.79 5.20
CA GLY A 169 5.81 2.12 5.81
C GLY A 169 7.07 2.93 5.46
N GLU A 170 8.25 2.32 5.53
CA GLU A 170 9.52 2.94 5.14
C GLU A 170 9.52 3.34 3.64
N VAL A 171 9.03 2.47 2.76
CA VAL A 171 8.94 2.78 1.33
C VAL A 171 8.01 3.96 1.07
N ILE A 172 6.83 3.98 1.71
CA ILE A 172 5.88 5.08 1.59
C ILE A 172 6.49 6.39 2.15
N GLN A 173 7.16 6.31 3.30
CA GLN A 173 7.81 7.46 3.91
C GLN A 173 8.90 8.02 3.00
N ASN A 174 9.80 7.18 2.50
CA ASN A 174 10.87 7.60 1.58
C ASN A 174 10.29 8.23 0.31
N TRP A 175 9.27 7.61 -0.28
CA TRP A 175 8.58 8.19 -1.45
C TRP A 175 7.98 9.56 -1.15
N THR A 176 7.41 9.75 0.03
CA THR A 176 6.85 11.05 0.47
C THR A 176 7.96 12.08 0.73
N ASP A 177 9.08 11.65 1.32
CA ASP A 177 10.20 12.53 1.68
C ASP A 177 11.08 12.89 0.46
N GLU A 178 11.21 11.97 -0.52
CA GLU A 178 11.95 12.15 -1.77
C GLU A 178 11.14 12.89 -2.86
N ALA A 179 9.87 13.20 -2.61
CA ALA A 179 9.11 14.03 -3.53
C ALA A 179 9.90 15.32 -3.83
N PRO A 180 10.16 15.66 -5.12
CA PRO A 180 11.09 16.71 -5.49
C PRO A 180 10.76 18.01 -4.76
N LEU A 181 11.81 18.66 -4.20
CA LEU A 181 11.68 19.95 -3.50
C LEU A 181 11.18 21.06 -4.44
N HIS A 182 11.38 20.85 -5.75
CA HIS A 182 10.88 21.73 -6.80
C HIS A 182 10.11 20.85 -7.80
N ASP A 183 8.80 20.97 -7.75
CA ASP A 183 7.93 20.31 -8.71
C ASP A 183 7.89 21.14 -9.99
N GLU A 184 8.40 20.56 -11.08
CA GLU A 184 8.36 21.17 -12.43
C GLU A 184 6.95 21.13 -13.05
N THR A 185 5.95 20.58 -12.36
CA THR A 185 4.57 20.57 -12.85
C THR A 185 4.09 22.01 -13.08
N PRO A 186 3.75 22.38 -14.30
CA PRO A 186 3.27 23.75 -14.57
C PRO A 186 2.06 24.08 -13.70
N LEU A 187 2.01 25.31 -13.16
CA LEU A 187 0.90 25.79 -12.32
C LEU A 187 -0.49 25.59 -12.96
N ARG A 188 -0.57 25.63 -14.29
CA ARG A 188 -1.81 25.40 -15.05
C ARG A 188 -2.37 23.99 -14.88
N ASP A 189 -1.51 23.02 -14.61
CA ASP A 189 -1.85 21.58 -14.51
C ASP A 189 -2.12 21.16 -13.06
N LYS A 190 -1.85 22.05 -12.08
CA LYS A 190 -2.17 21.82 -10.66
C LYS A 190 -3.67 21.99 -10.40
N LYS A 191 -4.17 21.22 -9.45
CA LYS A 191 -5.58 21.24 -9.07
C LYS A 191 -5.97 22.58 -8.46
N LYS A 192 -7.10 23.13 -8.90
CA LYS A 192 -7.71 24.35 -8.34
C LYS A 192 -8.95 23.97 -7.57
N VAL A 193 -9.00 24.38 -6.31
CA VAL A 193 -10.15 24.12 -5.43
C VAL A 193 -10.63 25.44 -4.81
N PRO A 194 -11.93 25.63 -4.60
CA PRO A 194 -12.45 26.86 -3.99
C PRO A 194 -12.04 26.97 -2.52
N VAL A 195 -12.00 25.84 -1.80
CA VAL A 195 -11.65 25.76 -0.38
C VAL A 195 -10.76 24.54 -0.17
N LEU A 196 -9.72 24.68 0.67
CA LEU A 196 -8.90 23.59 1.17
C LEU A 196 -8.83 23.67 2.69
N PHE A 197 -9.05 22.54 3.33
CA PHE A 197 -9.00 22.40 4.79
C PHE A 197 -7.66 21.79 5.20
N ILE A 198 -7.07 22.32 6.27
CA ILE A 198 -5.79 21.84 6.84
C ILE A 198 -5.96 21.75 8.36
N GLU A 199 -5.89 20.54 8.89
CA GLU A 199 -6.06 20.28 10.32
C GLU A 199 -4.74 19.80 10.92
N GLY A 200 -4.33 20.38 12.06
CA GLY A 200 -3.11 19.98 12.78
C GLY A 200 -3.43 19.54 14.20
N ASP A 201 -2.92 18.37 14.59
CA ASP A 201 -3.15 17.80 15.92
C ASP A 201 -1.98 16.93 16.38
N GLY A 202 -1.77 16.85 17.67
CA GLY A 202 -0.77 16.00 18.33
C GLY A 202 -1.41 14.88 19.14
N LEU A 203 -1.08 13.63 18.83
CA LEU A 203 -1.57 12.45 19.54
C LEU A 203 -0.48 11.86 20.44
N MET A 204 -0.69 11.85 21.75
CA MET A 204 0.20 11.20 22.70
C MET A 204 0.09 9.67 22.60
N LEU A 205 1.15 9.01 22.16
CA LEU A 205 1.19 7.56 22.04
C LEU A 205 1.62 6.91 23.36
N LYS A 206 1.06 5.74 23.66
CA LYS A 206 1.47 4.92 24.80
C LYS A 206 2.70 4.07 24.40
N GLY A 207 3.90 4.55 24.74
CA GLY A 207 5.15 3.82 24.50
C GLY A 207 5.43 2.69 25.49
N ARG A 208 6.34 1.77 25.15
CA ARG A 208 6.74 0.63 26.02
C ARG A 208 7.60 1.07 27.21
N GLU A 209 8.40 2.12 27.09
CA GLU A 209 9.42 2.54 28.06
C GLU A 209 9.01 3.75 28.90
N LYS A 210 7.79 3.88 29.35
CA LYS A 210 7.26 5.06 30.06
C LYS A 210 7.41 6.38 29.28
N LYS A 211 8.06 6.39 28.14
CA LYS A 211 8.09 7.52 27.19
C LYS A 211 6.75 7.58 26.49
N ARG A 212 6.21 8.77 26.38
CA ARG A 212 5.00 9.06 25.62
C ARG A 212 5.38 9.91 24.40
N PRO A 213 5.85 9.27 23.31
CA PRO A 213 6.13 10.03 22.09
C PRO A 213 4.83 10.65 21.58
N GLU A 214 4.94 11.84 21.05
CA GLU A 214 3.84 12.51 20.38
C GLU A 214 3.87 12.16 18.90
N LEU A 215 2.73 11.76 18.35
CA LEU A 215 2.53 11.62 16.93
C LEU A 215 1.95 12.92 16.40
N HIS A 216 2.75 13.68 15.69
CA HIS A 216 2.34 14.92 15.05
C HIS A 216 1.61 14.61 13.74
N ARG A 217 0.46 15.23 13.53
CA ARG A 217 -0.43 14.96 12.40
C ARG A 217 -0.84 16.26 11.72
N VAL A 218 -0.77 16.26 10.39
CA VAL A 218 -1.34 17.31 9.54
C VAL A 218 -2.21 16.64 8.50
N GLN A 219 -3.50 16.93 8.52
CA GLN A 219 -4.48 16.40 7.58
C GLN A 219 -4.94 17.47 6.61
N ILE A 220 -5.02 17.14 5.34
CA ILE A 220 -5.48 18.01 4.26
C ILE A 220 -6.70 17.35 3.64
N HIS A 221 -7.75 18.13 3.35
CA HIS A 221 -8.92 17.62 2.63
C HIS A 221 -9.69 18.74 1.92
N GLU A 222 -10.50 18.38 0.92
CA GLU A 222 -11.28 19.32 0.11
C GLU A 222 -12.71 19.55 0.62
N GLY A 223 -13.05 18.96 1.75
CA GLY A 223 -14.36 19.06 2.37
C GLY A 223 -14.82 17.73 2.95
N VAL A 224 -16.11 17.67 3.29
CA VAL A 224 -16.76 16.52 3.89
C VAL A 224 -17.99 16.16 3.07
N THR A 225 -18.15 14.90 2.72
CA THR A 225 -19.41 14.35 2.20
C THR A 225 -20.09 13.52 3.25
N THR A 226 -21.40 13.67 3.37
CA THR A 226 -22.19 12.87 4.33
C THR A 226 -23.16 11.99 3.54
N HIS A 227 -23.02 10.69 3.72
CA HIS A 227 -23.95 9.70 3.20
C HIS A 227 -24.63 8.99 4.35
N LEU A 228 -25.94 9.13 4.48
CA LEU A 228 -26.73 8.68 5.63
C LEU A 228 -26.20 9.30 6.93
N LYS A 229 -25.67 8.49 7.85
CA LYS A 229 -25.10 8.93 9.15
C LYS A 229 -23.58 8.93 9.17
N ARG A 230 -22.91 8.67 8.03
CA ARG A 230 -21.44 8.61 7.94
C ARG A 230 -20.93 9.78 7.14
N SER A 231 -19.98 10.50 7.73
CA SER A 231 -19.25 11.57 7.06
C SER A 231 -17.87 11.05 6.66
N THR A 232 -17.46 11.37 5.43
CA THR A 232 -16.15 11.03 4.89
C THR A 232 -15.48 12.28 4.33
N LEU A 233 -14.17 12.39 4.54
CA LEU A 233 -13.38 13.48 3.99
C LEU A 233 -13.17 13.27 2.48
N VAL A 234 -13.26 14.36 1.73
CA VAL A 234 -13.06 14.35 0.28
C VAL A 234 -11.58 14.58 -0.04
N ASN A 235 -10.98 13.68 -0.81
CA ASN A 235 -9.59 13.76 -1.25
C ASN A 235 -8.62 14.05 -0.09
N SER A 236 -8.80 13.31 1.01
CA SER A 236 -8.00 13.52 2.21
C SER A 236 -6.60 12.92 2.09
N MET A 237 -5.61 13.63 2.63
CA MET A 237 -4.25 13.17 2.79
C MET A 237 -3.78 13.47 4.22
N LEU A 238 -3.13 12.49 4.85
CA LEU A 238 -2.62 12.59 6.22
C LEU A 238 -1.10 12.49 6.21
N PHE A 239 -0.45 13.44 6.88
CA PHE A 239 1.01 13.49 7.08
C PHE A 239 1.31 13.35 8.55
N GLU A 240 2.16 12.39 8.90
CA GLU A 240 2.47 12.08 10.29
C GLU A 240 3.98 12.10 10.53
N SER A 241 4.38 12.47 11.74
CA SER A 241 5.76 12.40 12.20
C SER A 241 5.82 12.16 13.70
N VAL A 242 6.71 11.27 14.13
CA VAL A 242 7.06 11.08 15.55
C VAL A 242 8.27 11.95 15.96
N GLU A 243 8.88 12.64 15.02
CA GLU A 243 10.07 13.46 15.28
C GLU A 243 9.70 14.89 15.70
N SER A 244 8.84 15.55 14.93
CA SER A 244 8.37 16.90 15.21
C SER A 244 7.13 17.27 14.40
N SER A 245 6.36 18.26 14.90
CA SER A 245 5.28 18.89 14.14
C SER A 245 5.80 19.56 12.86
N GLN A 246 6.97 20.19 12.92
CA GLN A 246 7.61 20.82 11.77
C GLN A 246 7.77 19.83 10.60
N LYS A 247 8.22 18.59 10.85
CA LYS A 247 8.39 17.58 9.82
C LYS A 247 7.05 17.15 9.18
N ALA A 248 5.99 17.07 9.97
CA ALA A 248 4.64 16.79 9.44
C ALA A 248 4.16 17.95 8.55
N PHE A 249 4.37 19.20 8.97
CA PHE A 249 4.04 20.39 8.16
C PHE A 249 4.88 20.47 6.88
N GLU A 250 6.18 20.21 6.93
CA GLU A 250 7.04 20.21 5.73
C GLU A 250 6.57 19.20 4.68
N ARG A 251 6.21 17.99 5.09
CA ARG A 251 5.63 16.98 4.19
C ARG A 251 4.29 17.42 3.59
N ALA A 252 3.42 17.98 4.41
CA ALA A 252 2.15 18.52 3.99
C ALA A 252 2.35 19.68 2.98
N GLY A 253 3.29 20.57 3.24
CA GLY A 253 3.62 21.70 2.36
C GLY A 253 4.12 21.26 0.99
N LYS A 254 5.05 20.31 0.94
CA LYS A 254 5.54 19.73 -0.32
C LYS A 254 4.40 19.12 -1.15
N TRP A 255 3.51 18.41 -0.49
CA TRP A 255 2.36 17.79 -1.17
C TRP A 255 1.37 18.83 -1.69
N ILE A 256 1.09 19.88 -0.91
CA ILE A 256 0.26 21.02 -1.35
C ILE A 256 0.89 21.67 -2.58
N GLU A 257 2.17 22.03 -2.49
CA GLU A 257 2.89 22.68 -3.58
C GLU A 257 2.85 21.86 -4.86
N LYS A 258 3.01 20.55 -4.76
CA LYS A 258 2.96 19.65 -5.91
C LYS A 258 1.58 19.55 -6.56
N ASN A 259 0.52 19.51 -5.76
CA ASN A 259 -0.80 19.09 -6.24
C ASN A 259 -1.77 20.25 -6.47
N TYR A 260 -1.58 21.43 -5.83
CA TYR A 260 -2.56 22.51 -5.84
C TYR A 260 -2.01 23.85 -6.33
N ASP A 261 -2.85 24.59 -7.03
CA ASP A 261 -2.71 26.02 -7.27
C ASP A 261 -3.65 26.76 -6.31
N LEU A 262 -3.11 27.32 -5.23
CA LEU A 262 -3.88 27.91 -4.15
C LEU A 262 -4.18 29.42 -4.33
N ARG A 263 -3.70 30.08 -5.37
CA ARG A 263 -3.83 31.55 -5.55
C ARG A 263 -5.26 32.07 -5.46
N ASN A 264 -6.26 31.27 -5.82
CA ASN A 264 -7.67 31.61 -5.73
C ASN A 264 -8.44 30.76 -4.71
N THR A 265 -7.74 30.03 -3.84
CA THR A 265 -8.29 29.12 -2.84
C THR A 265 -8.43 29.81 -1.49
N ILE A 266 -9.54 29.57 -0.81
CA ILE A 266 -9.70 29.91 0.61
C ILE A 266 -9.15 28.73 1.42
N ILE A 267 -8.19 29.02 2.31
CA ILE A 267 -7.67 28.03 3.24
C ILE A 267 -8.39 28.16 4.58
N ILE A 268 -8.88 27.04 5.07
CA ILE A 268 -9.44 26.93 6.43
C ILE A 268 -8.55 26.00 7.20
N SER A 269 -7.84 26.51 8.20
CA SER A 269 -7.02 25.67 9.08
C SER A 269 -7.60 25.57 10.49
N ASN A 270 -7.35 24.42 11.11
CA ASN A 270 -7.82 24.13 12.46
C ASN A 270 -6.73 23.44 13.29
N SER A 271 -6.65 23.79 14.59
CA SER A 271 -5.80 23.11 15.57
C SER A 271 -6.35 23.21 16.99
N ASP A 272 -5.83 22.39 17.90
CA ASP A 272 -6.12 22.50 19.34
C ASP A 272 -5.47 23.73 20.01
N GLY A 273 -4.60 24.44 19.29
CA GLY A 273 -3.79 25.55 19.79
C GLY A 273 -2.64 25.09 20.67
N GLY A 274 -2.20 23.83 20.55
CA GLY A 274 -1.00 23.28 21.17
C GLY A 274 0.28 23.88 20.55
N SER A 275 1.39 23.74 21.28
CA SER A 275 2.71 24.18 20.80
C SER A 275 3.09 23.40 19.52
N GLY A 276 3.50 24.13 18.47
CA GLY A 276 3.82 23.55 17.17
C GLY A 276 2.66 23.47 16.18
N TYR A 277 1.47 23.99 16.57
CA TYR A 277 0.28 24.05 15.72
C TYR A 277 -0.33 25.46 15.71
N GLU A 278 0.52 26.46 15.86
CA GLU A 278 0.15 27.86 15.77
C GLU A 278 -0.12 28.25 14.31
N LYS A 279 -0.85 29.35 14.12
CA LYS A 279 -1.30 29.84 12.80
C LYS A 279 -0.14 30.00 11.80
N ASP A 280 1.01 30.50 12.27
CA ASP A 280 2.23 30.71 11.46
C ASP A 280 2.76 29.41 10.83
N LYS A 281 2.59 28.26 11.47
CA LYS A 281 2.97 26.95 10.92
C LYS A 281 2.14 26.58 9.69
N PHE A 282 0.85 26.90 9.71
CA PHE A 282 -0.03 26.71 8.55
C PHE A 282 0.31 27.72 7.45
N GLU A 283 0.56 28.98 7.80
CA GLU A 283 0.96 30.02 6.84
C GLU A 283 2.26 29.66 6.10
N ALA A 284 3.20 29.03 6.79
CA ALA A 284 4.48 28.62 6.21
C ALA A 284 4.36 27.61 5.07
N ILE A 285 3.29 26.83 5.00
CA ILE A 285 3.12 25.74 4.03
C ILE A 285 2.12 26.02 2.89
N ILE A 286 1.33 27.10 2.98
CA ILE A 286 0.27 27.36 2.00
C ILE A 286 0.66 28.36 0.91
N GLY A 287 1.74 29.12 1.08
CA GLY A 287 2.19 30.11 0.10
C GLY A 287 1.13 31.17 -0.20
N GLN A 288 1.04 31.57 -1.46
CA GLN A 288 0.05 32.59 -1.89
C GLN A 288 -1.34 32.00 -2.03
N THR A 289 -2.30 32.53 -1.26
CA THR A 289 -3.70 32.11 -1.25
C THR A 289 -4.63 33.31 -1.36
N LYS A 290 -5.91 33.09 -1.70
CA LYS A 290 -6.94 34.12 -1.71
C LYS A 290 -7.22 34.65 -0.29
N ARG A 291 -7.32 33.75 0.67
CA ARG A 291 -7.64 34.06 2.08
C ARG A 291 -7.26 32.85 2.94
N HIS A 292 -6.77 33.11 4.15
CA HIS A 292 -6.52 32.09 5.17
C HIS A 292 -7.25 32.45 6.47
N GLU A 293 -8.09 31.52 6.92
CA GLU A 293 -8.77 31.57 8.22
C GLU A 293 -8.28 30.44 9.11
N HIS A 294 -7.85 30.79 10.32
CA HIS A 294 -7.39 29.81 11.30
C HIS A 294 -8.34 29.73 12.49
N PHE A 295 -8.84 28.53 12.77
CA PHE A 295 -9.75 28.27 13.87
C PHE A 295 -9.08 27.39 14.93
N ARG A 296 -9.53 27.56 16.18
CA ARG A 296 -9.19 26.66 17.26
C ARG A 296 -10.31 25.66 17.46
N ASP A 297 -9.95 24.41 17.74
CA ASP A 297 -10.94 23.36 17.99
C ASP A 297 -11.84 23.75 19.18
N ALA A 298 -13.15 23.84 18.90
CA ALA A 298 -14.17 24.22 19.87
C ALA A 298 -14.23 23.26 21.07
N TYR A 299 -13.96 21.96 20.85
CA TYR A 299 -13.92 20.99 21.93
C TYR A 299 -12.81 21.31 22.94
N HIS A 300 -11.59 21.56 22.46
CA HIS A 300 -10.44 21.89 23.31
C HIS A 300 -10.60 23.26 24.01
N VAL A 301 -11.17 24.25 23.33
CA VAL A 301 -11.50 25.55 23.92
C VAL A 301 -12.53 25.36 25.08
N ASN A 302 -13.62 24.66 24.82
CA ASN A 302 -14.66 24.39 25.81
C ASN A 302 -14.13 23.56 27.01
N ARG A 303 -13.25 22.59 26.74
CA ARG A 303 -12.58 21.80 27.76
C ARG A 303 -11.71 22.66 28.66
N LYS A 304 -10.86 23.51 28.09
CA LYS A 304 -10.01 24.45 28.87
C LYS A 304 -10.82 25.45 29.68
N ILE A 305 -11.95 25.93 29.13
CA ILE A 305 -12.87 26.78 29.86
C ILE A 305 -13.45 26.01 31.08
N LYS A 306 -13.93 24.80 30.88
CA LYS A 306 -14.44 23.96 31.96
C LYS A 306 -13.39 23.69 33.05
N GLU A 307 -12.19 23.31 32.66
CA GLU A 307 -11.09 23.01 33.59
C GLU A 307 -10.69 24.23 34.42
N ARG A 308 -10.67 25.42 33.82
CA ARG A 308 -10.27 26.67 34.49
C ARG A 308 -11.37 27.32 35.31
N LEU A 309 -12.63 27.11 34.96
CA LEU A 309 -13.79 27.69 35.60
C LEU A 309 -14.63 26.68 36.41
N SER A 310 -14.09 25.47 36.65
CA SER A 310 -14.77 24.40 37.38
C SER A 310 -15.11 24.74 38.82
N PHE A 311 -14.40 25.70 39.41
CA PHE A 311 -14.67 26.25 40.76
C PHE A 311 -15.92 27.17 40.76
N ASP A 312 -16.31 27.75 39.63
CA ASP A 312 -17.49 28.59 39.46
C ASP A 312 -18.49 27.96 38.48
N LYS A 313 -19.40 27.13 39.00
CA LYS A 313 -20.43 26.43 38.21
C LYS A 313 -21.35 27.37 37.44
N LYS A 314 -21.51 28.62 37.86
CA LYS A 314 -22.38 29.60 37.23
C LYS A 314 -21.72 30.18 35.95
N MET A 315 -20.45 30.53 36.07
CA MET A 315 -19.66 31.05 34.92
C MET A 315 -19.41 30.00 33.87
N SER A 316 -19.06 28.77 34.25
CA SER A 316 -18.83 27.69 33.30
C SER A 316 -20.07 27.30 32.48
N GLY A 317 -21.28 27.48 33.03
CA GLY A 317 -22.54 27.20 32.36
C GLY A 317 -22.99 28.28 31.36
N ILE A 318 -22.54 29.52 31.51
CA ILE A 318 -22.90 30.65 30.65
C ILE A 318 -22.03 30.64 29.37
N MET A 319 -20.71 30.40 29.50
CA MET A 319 -19.78 30.42 28.37
C MET A 319 -19.89 29.23 27.41
N ILE A 320 -20.61 28.18 27.75
CA ILE A 320 -20.82 26.99 26.90
C ILE A 320 -22.11 27.11 26.06
N LYS A 321 -22.97 28.09 26.35
CA LYS A 321 -24.25 28.30 25.66
C LYS A 321 -24.16 29.36 24.53
N THR A 322 -23.04 30.03 24.39
CA THR A 322 -22.72 30.95 23.31
C THR A 322 -21.74 30.31 22.30
#